data_85ab21c16ba89dd1f604a5c10d2abe26
#
_entry.id   85ab21c16ba89dd1f604a5c10d2abe26
#
_cell.length_a   1.000
_cell.length_b   1.000
_cell.length_c   1.000
_cell.angle_alpha   90.00
_cell.angle_beta   90.00
_cell.angle_gamma   90.00
#
_symmetry.space_group_name_H-M   'P 1'
#
loop_
_entity.id
_entity.type
_entity.pdbx_description
1 polymer ?
#
loop_
_entity_poly.entity_id
_entity_poly.type
_entity_poly.pdbx_seq_one_letter_code
_entity_poly.pdbx_strand_id
1 'polypeptide(L)'
;MRRKIIINLIFIAFFPLHISAQTSEVLKEVERGDRLREEYRFDESYQAYQTAMDMMADSLVSSDEAAFKLQVSDKLLMAENGRSMMDFVYKPDVIAKHRFSLDDFFLYYPLPDHSWYDVPCQLDTLGGQFSKAVYVPSGSKRIFWSAPDQDGIRNIYKSEYLDSVWTVPALLNEQVTSVADEVYPMVSADGKKLYFSSAGLFGVGGQDLYVCEWDESMGDWSAPVNMGFPYSSPADDFLLVNSADNRYTIFASNRDCSKDSVWVYVLRYDDMPVRQSVTDAGELREIAALHVTDDREDSAEVEADIPENVDTRRYMTKMSEVRMMRDSIYAIDMKVEDLRIRYAQAVDPDEKSDIEGDILDYEMFLPILQDSLAKASRLLQEIEMEFLFSGVVIDPEKLLSEADREIVGQTADYEFVKNNPGKNLVLNMLEPEPTFDYSFKILDEGQFAEDNNLPKGLVYQIQMFSLQSKATTKQLKGLSPVFESMSSKGKYIYRVGLFRTYSDVLSHLNSVKKVGFRTAFITASLDGKEITVSKARAVEAQLQEEPALYEIRIITGASELDQAVAEGIRQQAAGKDIARSVNADGANVYVVGPFADKETADKVAAFVRAMGAGDAASHKIIRK
;
A
#
# COMPACT_ATOMS: atom_id res chain seq x y z
N MET A 1 -14.77 -2.97 -28.41
CA MET A 1 -13.33 -2.87 -28.09
C MET A 1 -13.03 -3.85 -26.96
N ARG A 2 -12.35 -4.95 -27.24
CA ARG A 2 -12.06 -5.99 -26.25
C ARG A 2 -11.04 -5.46 -25.23
N ARG A 3 -11.48 -5.13 -24.03
CA ARG A 3 -10.60 -4.84 -22.89
C ARG A 3 -10.15 -6.17 -22.29
N LYS A 4 -8.87 -6.47 -22.43
CA LYS A 4 -8.23 -7.59 -21.74
C LYS A 4 -8.08 -7.23 -20.26
N ILE A 5 -8.71 -8.01 -19.41
CA ILE A 5 -8.44 -8.04 -17.97
C ILE A 5 -7.00 -8.53 -17.80
N ILE A 6 -6.11 -7.66 -17.36
CA ILE A 6 -4.75 -8.04 -16.96
C ILE A 6 -4.83 -8.31 -15.45
N ILE A 7 -5.12 -9.55 -15.12
CA ILE A 7 -4.79 -10.12 -13.81
C ILE A 7 -3.26 -10.14 -13.78
N ASN A 8 -2.65 -9.47 -12.81
CA ASN A 8 -1.23 -9.65 -12.51
C ASN A 8 -1.02 -11.05 -11.92
N LEU A 9 -1.13 -12.03 -12.78
CA LEU A 9 -0.43 -13.28 -12.62
C LEU A 9 1.05 -12.93 -12.64
N ILE A 10 1.80 -13.39 -11.67
CA ILE A 10 3.23 -13.64 -11.81
C ILE A 10 3.38 -14.41 -13.13
N PHE A 11 3.74 -13.68 -14.18
CA PHE A 11 3.99 -14.25 -15.48
C PHE A 11 5.29 -15.04 -15.36
N ILE A 12 5.16 -16.35 -15.12
CA ILE A 12 6.08 -17.29 -15.71
C ILE A 12 5.76 -17.22 -17.21
N ALA A 13 6.36 -16.25 -17.89
CA ALA A 13 6.35 -16.19 -19.34
C ALA A 13 7.06 -17.45 -19.84
N PHE A 14 6.29 -18.41 -20.31
CA PHE A 14 6.81 -19.47 -21.16
C PHE A 14 7.26 -18.83 -22.47
N PHE A 15 8.49 -18.33 -22.49
CA PHE A 15 9.23 -18.16 -23.73
C PHE A 15 9.87 -19.49 -24.09
N PRO A 16 9.83 -19.92 -25.36
CA PRO A 16 10.61 -21.06 -25.84
C PRO A 16 12.06 -20.62 -25.97
N LEU A 17 12.76 -20.55 -24.86
CA LEU A 17 14.20 -20.44 -24.81
C LEU A 17 14.81 -21.81 -25.15
N HIS A 18 15.83 -21.83 -25.97
CA HIS A 18 16.85 -22.88 -25.95
C HIS A 18 17.54 -22.77 -24.56
N ILE A 19 16.90 -23.37 -23.56
CA ILE A 19 17.40 -23.44 -22.20
C ILE A 19 18.65 -24.28 -22.24
N SER A 20 19.81 -23.68 -22.02
CA SER A 20 21.04 -24.43 -21.80
C SER A 20 20.87 -25.30 -20.53
N ALA A 21 21.57 -26.42 -20.43
CA ALA A 21 21.51 -27.27 -19.23
C ALA A 21 21.82 -26.49 -17.95
N GLN A 22 22.69 -25.50 -18.02
CA GLN A 22 23.07 -24.60 -16.93
C GLN A 22 21.90 -23.72 -16.45
N THR A 23 21.09 -23.19 -17.36
CA THR A 23 19.89 -22.40 -17.00
C THR A 23 18.86 -23.28 -16.26
N SER A 24 18.73 -24.56 -16.63
CA SER A 24 17.86 -25.51 -15.95
C SER A 24 18.31 -25.81 -14.51
N GLU A 25 19.62 -25.85 -14.25
CA GLU A 25 20.16 -26.08 -12.89
C GLU A 25 19.98 -24.83 -12.00
N VAL A 26 20.20 -23.64 -12.53
CA VAL A 26 19.92 -22.38 -11.83
C VAL A 26 18.46 -22.30 -11.40
N LEU A 27 17.52 -22.60 -12.30
CA LEU A 27 16.08 -22.60 -11.98
C LEU A 27 15.73 -23.59 -10.88
N LYS A 28 16.32 -24.78 -10.86
CA LYS A 28 16.11 -25.78 -9.79
C LYS A 28 16.58 -25.28 -8.42
N GLU A 29 17.72 -24.61 -8.36
CA GLU A 29 18.21 -24.05 -7.09
C GLU A 29 17.34 -22.87 -6.63
N VAL A 30 16.83 -22.03 -7.55
CA VAL A 30 15.87 -20.98 -7.21
C VAL A 30 14.56 -21.58 -6.67
N GLU A 31 13.99 -22.58 -7.35
CA GLU A 31 12.77 -23.27 -6.88
C GLU A 31 12.99 -24.00 -5.54
N ARG A 32 14.18 -24.52 -5.32
CA ARG A 32 14.55 -25.11 -4.02
C ARG A 32 14.60 -24.03 -2.95
N GLY A 33 15.20 -22.89 -3.24
CA GLY A 33 15.24 -21.74 -2.34
C GLY A 33 13.83 -21.23 -1.98
N ASP A 34 12.92 -21.15 -2.95
CA ASP A 34 11.54 -20.74 -2.75
C ASP A 34 10.81 -21.68 -1.76
N ARG A 35 10.89 -22.99 -1.99
CA ARG A 35 10.28 -23.98 -1.08
C ARG A 35 10.84 -23.91 0.34
N LEU A 36 12.17 -23.80 0.46
CA LEU A 36 12.83 -23.71 1.77
C LEU A 36 12.42 -22.45 2.53
N ARG A 37 12.23 -21.33 1.81
CA ARG A 37 11.73 -20.08 2.38
C ARG A 37 10.28 -20.25 2.87
N GLU A 38 9.42 -20.87 2.08
CA GLU A 38 8.03 -21.19 2.47
C GLU A 38 7.97 -22.12 3.68
N GLU A 39 8.97 -22.99 3.87
CA GLU A 39 9.14 -23.86 5.03
C GLU A 39 9.80 -23.17 6.24
N TYR A 40 10.06 -21.85 6.17
CA TYR A 40 10.79 -21.07 7.19
C TYR A 40 12.25 -21.51 7.40
N ARG A 41 12.84 -22.26 6.48
CA ARG A 41 14.24 -22.74 6.49
C ARG A 41 15.15 -21.72 5.82
N PHE A 42 15.26 -20.55 6.41
CA PHE A 42 15.91 -19.39 5.79
C PHE A 42 17.40 -19.56 5.55
N ASP A 43 18.13 -20.27 6.42
CA ASP A 43 19.56 -20.57 6.21
C ASP A 43 19.77 -21.40 4.95
N GLU A 44 18.99 -22.44 4.76
CA GLU A 44 19.10 -23.32 3.61
C GLU A 44 18.56 -22.65 2.33
N SER A 45 17.51 -21.82 2.46
CA SER A 45 16.99 -21.00 1.37
C SER A 45 18.05 -20.00 0.88
N TYR A 46 18.74 -19.33 1.80
CA TYR A 46 19.84 -18.43 1.48
C TYR A 46 20.96 -19.15 0.72
N GLN A 47 21.38 -20.35 1.17
CA GLN A 47 22.40 -21.13 0.50
C GLN A 47 21.97 -21.55 -0.92
N ALA A 48 20.70 -21.91 -1.12
CA ALA A 48 20.17 -22.26 -2.42
C ALA A 48 20.21 -21.08 -3.40
N TYR A 49 19.75 -19.89 -2.97
CA TYR A 49 19.82 -18.70 -3.81
C TYR A 49 21.26 -18.22 -4.04
N GLN A 50 22.15 -18.35 -3.06
CA GLN A 50 23.57 -18.06 -3.23
C GLN A 50 24.19 -18.97 -4.29
N THR A 51 23.88 -20.27 -4.25
CA THR A 51 24.32 -21.24 -5.26
C THR A 51 23.80 -20.88 -6.65
N ALA A 52 22.52 -20.49 -6.76
CA ALA A 52 21.95 -20.02 -8.01
C ALA A 52 22.67 -18.77 -8.55
N MET A 53 22.98 -17.80 -7.69
CA MET A 53 23.73 -16.59 -8.04
C MET A 53 25.14 -16.91 -8.53
N ASP A 54 25.86 -17.84 -7.87
CA ASP A 54 27.22 -18.26 -8.24
C ASP A 54 27.25 -19.00 -9.59
N MET A 55 26.16 -19.69 -9.95
CA MET A 55 26.02 -20.35 -11.26
C MET A 55 25.77 -19.34 -12.40
N MET A 56 25.31 -18.12 -12.10
CA MET A 56 25.05 -17.10 -13.11
C MET A 56 26.35 -16.41 -13.53
N ALA A 57 26.57 -16.27 -14.83
CA ALA A 57 27.76 -15.59 -15.35
C ALA A 57 27.83 -14.13 -14.88
N ASP A 58 29.05 -13.63 -14.61
CA ASP A 58 29.26 -12.22 -14.27
C ASP A 58 29.05 -11.28 -15.45
N SER A 59 29.24 -11.80 -16.68
CA SER A 59 28.96 -11.06 -17.92
C SER A 59 27.59 -11.44 -18.43
N LEU A 60 26.60 -10.59 -18.18
CA LEU A 60 25.23 -10.76 -18.70
C LEU A 60 25.21 -10.47 -20.20
N VAL A 61 24.53 -11.34 -20.96
CA VAL A 61 24.44 -11.27 -22.41
C VAL A 61 23.17 -10.56 -22.86
N SER A 62 22.09 -10.59 -22.02
CA SER A 62 20.79 -10.00 -22.35
C SER A 62 20.19 -9.22 -21.18
N SER A 63 19.20 -8.37 -21.49
CA SER A 63 18.41 -7.65 -20.49
C SER A 63 17.58 -8.61 -19.61
N ASP A 64 17.09 -9.71 -20.18
CA ASP A 64 16.26 -10.70 -19.48
C ASP A 64 17.08 -11.48 -18.44
N GLU A 65 18.34 -11.82 -18.76
CA GLU A 65 19.27 -12.44 -17.80
C GLU A 65 19.60 -11.46 -16.66
N ALA A 66 19.74 -10.18 -16.96
CA ALA A 66 19.98 -9.16 -15.94
C ALA A 66 18.77 -9.00 -15.01
N ALA A 67 17.55 -9.00 -15.56
CA ALA A 67 16.31 -8.94 -14.79
C ALA A 67 16.13 -10.18 -13.91
N PHE A 68 16.42 -11.38 -14.44
CA PHE A 68 16.35 -12.62 -13.69
C PHE A 68 17.38 -12.66 -12.54
N LYS A 69 18.64 -12.27 -12.81
CA LYS A 69 19.68 -12.17 -11.77
C LYS A 69 19.27 -11.21 -10.66
N LEU A 70 18.60 -10.11 -11.01
CA LEU A 70 18.07 -9.15 -10.07
C LEU A 70 16.98 -9.78 -9.19
N GLN A 71 16.04 -10.52 -9.78
CA GLN A 71 15.02 -11.27 -9.05
C GLN A 71 15.62 -12.27 -8.03
N VAL A 72 16.66 -13.02 -8.43
CA VAL A 72 17.32 -13.96 -7.52
C VAL A 72 18.05 -13.22 -6.40
N SER A 73 18.64 -12.06 -6.70
CA SER A 73 19.24 -11.20 -5.68
C SER A 73 18.22 -10.71 -4.66
N ASP A 74 16.97 -10.42 -5.07
CA ASP A 74 15.90 -10.02 -4.17
C ASP A 74 15.48 -11.18 -3.26
N LYS A 75 15.34 -12.36 -3.82
CA LYS A 75 15.02 -13.57 -3.06
C LYS A 75 16.13 -13.91 -2.05
N LEU A 76 17.39 -13.71 -2.43
CA LEU A 76 18.53 -13.86 -1.52
C LEU A 76 18.43 -12.89 -0.33
N LEU A 77 18.09 -11.62 -0.61
CA LEU A 77 17.88 -10.61 0.43
C LEU A 77 16.71 -10.97 1.35
N MET A 78 15.60 -11.46 0.80
CA MET A 78 14.47 -11.95 1.59
C MET A 78 14.87 -13.09 2.53
N ALA A 79 15.66 -14.04 2.05
CA ALA A 79 16.16 -15.13 2.89
C ALA A 79 17.11 -14.63 3.98
N GLU A 80 17.98 -13.66 3.68
CA GLU A 80 18.87 -13.02 4.64
C GLU A 80 18.07 -12.27 5.72
N ASN A 81 17.04 -11.53 5.33
CA ASN A 81 16.15 -10.84 6.25
C ASN A 81 15.38 -11.83 7.13
N GLY A 82 14.87 -12.92 6.57
CA GLY A 82 14.23 -13.99 7.31
C GLY A 82 15.12 -14.56 8.41
N ARG A 83 16.40 -14.85 8.10
CA ARG A 83 17.42 -15.29 9.08
C ARG A 83 17.56 -14.26 10.22
N SER A 84 17.72 -13.00 9.87
CA SER A 84 17.89 -11.93 10.86
C SER A 84 16.67 -11.74 11.75
N MET A 85 15.47 -11.94 11.20
CA MET A 85 14.21 -11.82 11.96
C MET A 85 13.99 -12.98 12.93
N MET A 86 14.62 -14.15 12.73
CA MET A 86 14.57 -15.27 13.68
C MET A 86 15.14 -14.91 15.06
N ASP A 87 15.99 -13.88 15.15
CA ASP A 87 16.52 -13.41 16.44
C ASP A 87 15.52 -12.56 17.24
N PHE A 88 14.39 -12.18 16.63
CA PHE A 88 13.43 -11.23 17.21
C PHE A 88 11.97 -11.68 17.05
N VAL A 89 11.70 -12.97 17.24
CA VAL A 89 10.37 -13.56 17.08
C VAL A 89 9.47 -13.20 18.25
N TYR A 90 8.25 -12.77 17.94
CA TYR A 90 7.20 -12.56 18.91
C TYR A 90 6.22 -13.73 18.92
N LYS A 91 5.85 -14.24 20.08
CA LYS A 91 4.81 -15.25 20.24
C LYS A 91 3.56 -14.57 20.81
N PRO A 92 2.57 -14.22 19.96
CA PRO A 92 1.37 -13.53 20.41
C PRO A 92 0.38 -14.49 21.05
N ASP A 93 -0.53 -13.90 21.81
CA ASP A 93 -1.75 -14.54 22.29
C ASP A 93 -2.83 -14.37 21.21
N VAL A 94 -3.20 -15.45 20.55
CA VAL A 94 -4.16 -15.44 19.45
C VAL A 94 -5.57 -15.65 19.99
N ILE A 95 -6.40 -14.61 19.92
CA ILE A 95 -7.76 -14.61 20.48
C ILE A 95 -8.76 -15.25 19.50
N ALA A 96 -8.65 -14.90 18.22
CA ALA A 96 -9.52 -15.41 17.18
C ALA A 96 -8.85 -15.35 15.80
N LYS A 97 -9.31 -16.19 14.88
CA LYS A 97 -9.02 -16.07 13.46
C LYS A 97 -10.22 -16.52 12.64
N HIS A 98 -10.42 -15.87 11.50
CA HIS A 98 -11.48 -16.25 10.56
C HIS A 98 -11.03 -16.00 9.13
N ARG A 99 -11.49 -16.86 8.20
CA ARG A 99 -11.20 -16.74 6.77
C ARG A 99 -12.25 -15.88 6.09
N PHE A 100 -11.80 -14.88 5.33
CA PHE A 100 -12.68 -14.01 4.55
C PHE A 100 -12.25 -13.99 3.08
N SER A 101 -13.15 -13.50 2.22
CA SER A 101 -12.78 -13.16 0.84
C SER A 101 -11.79 -12.00 0.81
N LEU A 102 -10.80 -12.08 -0.08
CA LEU A 102 -9.86 -10.99 -0.34
C LEU A 102 -10.57 -9.68 -0.75
N ASP A 103 -11.80 -9.77 -1.26
CA ASP A 103 -12.55 -8.62 -1.76
C ASP A 103 -13.13 -7.73 -0.67
N ASP A 104 -13.45 -8.29 0.50
CA ASP A 104 -14.17 -7.55 1.55
C ASP A 104 -13.67 -7.79 2.99
N PHE A 105 -12.55 -8.51 3.18
CA PHE A 105 -12.00 -8.82 4.51
C PHE A 105 -11.79 -7.57 5.38
N PHE A 106 -11.43 -6.44 4.77
CA PHE A 106 -11.19 -5.18 5.46
C PHE A 106 -12.44 -4.62 6.14
N LEU A 107 -13.64 -5.05 5.72
CA LEU A 107 -14.90 -4.64 6.36
C LEU A 107 -15.15 -5.32 7.71
N TYR A 108 -14.39 -6.36 8.05
CA TYR A 108 -14.54 -7.11 9.32
C TYR A 108 -13.57 -6.64 10.42
N TYR A 109 -12.88 -5.54 10.19
CA TYR A 109 -12.03 -4.92 11.21
C TYR A 109 -12.86 -4.09 12.20
N PRO A 110 -12.45 -3.97 13.48
CA PRO A 110 -13.19 -3.22 14.51
C PRO A 110 -13.01 -1.71 14.32
N LEU A 111 -13.45 -1.22 13.19
CA LEU A 111 -13.45 0.17 12.78
C LEU A 111 -14.88 0.70 12.76
N PRO A 112 -15.11 2.02 12.93
CA PRO A 112 -16.44 2.58 12.80
C PRO A 112 -17.06 2.33 11.43
N ASP A 113 -18.38 2.14 11.39
CA ASP A 113 -19.15 2.10 10.14
C ASP A 113 -18.87 3.35 9.29
N HIS A 114 -18.89 3.17 7.99
CA HIS A 114 -18.63 4.24 7.02
C HIS A 114 -17.21 4.84 7.11
N SER A 115 -16.21 4.10 7.59
CA SER A 115 -14.81 4.51 7.54
C SER A 115 -14.10 4.09 6.25
N TRP A 116 -14.62 3.07 5.57
CA TRP A 116 -14.15 2.64 4.25
C TRP A 116 -15.07 3.18 3.17
N TYR A 117 -14.50 3.73 2.10
CA TYR A 117 -15.21 4.28 0.95
C TYR A 117 -14.64 3.70 -0.34
N ASP A 118 -15.46 3.65 -1.38
CA ASP A 118 -14.94 3.48 -2.74
C ASP A 118 -13.95 4.60 -3.05
N VAL A 119 -12.85 4.28 -3.73
CA VAL A 119 -11.83 5.28 -4.05
C VAL A 119 -12.42 6.32 -5.01
N PRO A 120 -12.53 7.59 -4.61
CA PRO A 120 -13.06 8.63 -5.49
C PRO A 120 -12.06 8.95 -6.60
N CYS A 121 -12.57 9.40 -7.75
CA CYS A 121 -11.75 9.73 -8.91
C CYS A 121 -10.67 10.81 -8.65
N GLN A 122 -10.86 11.64 -7.64
CA GLN A 122 -9.88 12.64 -7.21
C GLN A 122 -8.62 12.02 -6.60
N LEU A 123 -8.72 10.82 -6.03
CA LEU A 123 -7.58 10.06 -5.47
C LEU A 123 -7.01 9.04 -6.46
N ASP A 124 -7.79 8.66 -7.46
CA ASP A 124 -7.38 7.74 -8.52
C ASP A 124 -7.04 8.54 -9.80
N THR A 125 -5.91 9.22 -9.77
CA THR A 125 -5.47 10.14 -10.85
C THR A 125 -5.15 9.43 -12.17
N LEU A 126 -4.92 8.12 -12.16
CA LEU A 126 -4.54 7.34 -13.34
C LEU A 126 -5.65 6.39 -13.82
N GLY A 127 -6.83 6.40 -13.17
CA GLY A 127 -7.97 5.57 -13.56
C GLY A 127 -7.69 4.07 -13.38
N GLY A 128 -6.87 3.71 -12.42
CA GLY A 128 -6.50 2.34 -12.11
C GLY A 128 -7.53 1.66 -11.21
N GLN A 129 -8.06 0.53 -11.64
CA GLN A 129 -9.08 -0.26 -10.93
C GLN A 129 -8.57 -0.99 -9.66
N PHE A 130 -7.45 -0.59 -9.05
CA PHE A 130 -6.73 -1.47 -8.14
C PHE A 130 -6.89 -1.20 -6.64
N SER A 131 -7.35 -0.04 -6.22
CA SER A 131 -7.71 0.16 -4.81
C SER A 131 -9.22 0.05 -4.69
N LYS A 132 -9.71 -1.02 -4.07
CA LYS A 132 -11.16 -1.22 -3.91
C LYS A 132 -11.75 -0.25 -2.89
N ALA A 133 -10.96 0.20 -1.91
CA ALA A 133 -11.45 1.08 -0.86
C ALA A 133 -10.34 1.98 -0.31
N VAL A 134 -10.73 3.15 0.19
CA VAL A 134 -9.91 4.08 0.94
C VAL A 134 -10.44 4.20 2.36
N TYR A 135 -9.53 4.16 3.33
CA TYR A 135 -9.86 4.38 4.74
C TYR A 135 -9.84 5.88 5.05
N VAL A 136 -10.98 6.41 5.49
CA VAL A 136 -11.13 7.83 5.88
C VAL A 136 -11.84 7.89 7.23
N PRO A 137 -11.10 7.94 8.33
CA PRO A 137 -11.70 8.04 9.66
C PRO A 137 -12.46 9.37 9.81
N SER A 138 -13.62 9.30 10.46
CA SER A 138 -14.47 10.47 10.69
C SER A 138 -13.71 11.58 11.41
N GLY A 139 -13.78 12.80 10.87
CA GLY A 139 -13.12 13.98 11.45
C GLY A 139 -11.60 14.04 11.22
N SER A 140 -11.01 13.10 10.48
CA SER A 140 -9.60 13.17 10.12
C SER A 140 -9.31 14.36 9.21
N LYS A 141 -8.20 15.03 9.48
CA LYS A 141 -7.64 16.07 8.61
C LYS A 141 -6.52 15.57 7.71
N ARG A 142 -6.24 14.27 7.76
CA ARG A 142 -5.24 13.60 6.92
C ARG A 142 -5.83 12.30 6.41
N ILE A 143 -5.63 12.03 5.15
CA ILE A 143 -5.96 10.76 4.52
C ILE A 143 -4.71 10.18 3.90
N PHE A 144 -4.59 8.86 4.00
CA PHE A 144 -3.53 8.09 3.38
C PHE A 144 -4.19 7.00 2.53
N TRP A 145 -3.69 6.77 1.34
CA TRP A 145 -4.21 5.73 0.46
C TRP A 145 -3.12 5.22 -0.47
N SER A 146 -3.33 4.05 -1.02
CA SER A 146 -2.45 3.45 -2.01
C SER A 146 -3.04 3.66 -3.40
N ALA A 147 -2.25 4.20 -4.32
CA ALA A 147 -2.64 4.39 -5.71
C ALA A 147 -1.48 4.04 -6.66
N PRO A 148 -1.77 3.54 -7.88
CA PRO A 148 -0.75 3.22 -8.85
C PRO A 148 -0.07 4.48 -9.39
N ASP A 149 1.22 4.39 -9.63
CA ASP A 149 1.98 5.36 -10.41
C ASP A 149 1.84 5.09 -11.94
N GLN A 150 2.59 5.84 -12.76
CA GLN A 150 2.56 5.70 -14.21
C GLN A 150 2.99 4.31 -14.71
N ASP A 151 3.75 3.57 -13.92
CA ASP A 151 4.21 2.21 -14.22
C ASP A 151 3.28 1.14 -13.63
N GLY A 152 2.20 1.55 -12.97
CA GLY A 152 1.23 0.68 -12.35
C GLY A 152 1.64 0.16 -10.98
N ILE A 153 2.73 0.68 -10.40
CA ILE A 153 3.17 0.33 -9.04
C ILE A 153 2.45 1.21 -8.03
N ARG A 154 1.95 0.56 -7.00
CA ARG A 154 1.17 1.21 -5.95
C ARG A 154 2.09 1.83 -4.92
N ASN A 155 1.94 3.12 -4.73
CA ASN A 155 2.66 3.88 -3.71
C ASN A 155 1.66 4.49 -2.74
N ILE A 156 2.12 4.83 -1.54
CA ILE A 156 1.28 5.51 -0.55
C ILE A 156 1.33 7.01 -0.77
N TYR A 157 0.15 7.58 -0.94
CA TYR A 157 -0.09 9.02 -1.04
C TYR A 157 -0.73 9.55 0.22
N LYS A 158 -0.53 10.83 0.48
CA LYS A 158 -1.21 11.58 1.53
C LYS A 158 -1.87 12.83 0.98
N SER A 159 -2.95 13.27 1.62
CA SER A 159 -3.54 14.58 1.48
C SER A 159 -3.95 15.11 2.84
N GLU A 160 -3.85 16.42 3.04
CA GLU A 160 -4.17 17.09 4.29
C GLU A 160 -5.30 18.11 4.06
N TYR A 161 -6.23 18.18 5.02
CA TYR A 161 -7.33 19.14 4.97
C TYR A 161 -6.91 20.46 5.59
N LEU A 162 -6.66 21.45 4.75
CA LEU A 162 -6.21 22.78 5.13
C LEU A 162 -7.16 23.83 4.54
N ASP A 163 -7.54 24.83 5.33
CA ASP A 163 -8.37 25.94 4.89
C ASP A 163 -9.64 25.54 4.11
N SER A 164 -10.30 24.45 4.54
CA SER A 164 -11.54 23.91 3.93
C SER A 164 -11.37 23.20 2.58
N VAL A 165 -10.14 22.91 2.17
CA VAL A 165 -9.82 22.13 0.97
C VAL A 165 -8.78 21.07 1.27
N TRP A 166 -8.79 20.00 0.49
CA TRP A 166 -7.75 18.98 0.54
C TRP A 166 -6.57 19.37 -0.35
N THR A 167 -5.36 19.17 0.16
CA THR A 167 -4.15 19.42 -0.63
C THR A 167 -4.05 18.44 -1.80
N VAL A 168 -3.27 18.81 -2.80
CA VAL A 168 -2.89 17.89 -3.88
C VAL A 168 -2.27 16.62 -3.30
N PRO A 169 -2.59 15.42 -3.83
CA PRO A 169 -1.96 14.18 -3.43
C PRO A 169 -0.43 14.27 -3.49
N ALA A 170 0.24 13.92 -2.40
CA ALA A 170 1.69 13.86 -2.32
C ALA A 170 2.15 12.47 -1.91
N LEU A 171 3.19 11.94 -2.58
CA LEU A 171 3.87 10.71 -2.16
C LEU A 171 4.43 10.86 -0.75
N LEU A 172 4.49 9.77 -0.01
CA LEU A 172 5.28 9.72 1.21
C LEU A 172 6.79 9.79 0.85
N ASN A 173 7.63 9.91 1.89
CA ASN A 173 9.06 10.09 1.69
C ASN A 173 9.74 8.88 1.00
N GLU A 174 10.99 9.07 0.58
CA GLU A 174 11.78 8.08 -0.15
C GLU A 174 12.11 6.80 0.63
N GLN A 175 11.90 6.79 1.94
CA GLN A 175 12.14 5.61 2.77
C GLN A 175 10.93 4.67 2.78
N VAL A 176 9.72 5.24 2.68
CA VAL A 176 8.46 4.48 2.58
C VAL A 176 8.21 4.02 1.15
N THR A 177 8.44 4.92 0.18
CA THR A 177 8.21 4.65 -1.24
C THR A 177 9.28 3.71 -1.81
N SER A 178 8.89 2.59 -2.40
CA SER A 178 9.79 1.58 -2.93
C SER A 178 9.59 1.30 -4.44
N VAL A 179 10.21 0.26 -4.96
CA VAL A 179 10.12 -0.15 -6.38
C VAL A 179 9.00 -1.13 -6.67
N ALA A 180 8.24 -1.53 -5.65
CA ALA A 180 7.09 -2.42 -5.76
C ALA A 180 5.94 -1.87 -4.91
N ASP A 181 4.86 -2.63 -4.81
CA ASP A 181 3.61 -2.14 -4.20
C ASP A 181 3.72 -1.87 -2.70
N GLU A 182 3.27 -0.68 -2.27
CA GLU A 182 2.89 -0.34 -0.90
C GLU A 182 1.37 -0.23 -0.81
N VAL A 183 0.78 -0.97 0.14
CA VAL A 183 -0.69 -1.06 0.28
C VAL A 183 -1.15 -0.96 1.74
N TYR A 184 -2.43 -0.68 1.92
CA TYR A 184 -3.13 -0.63 3.20
C TYR A 184 -2.47 0.27 4.26
N PRO A 185 -2.23 1.57 3.96
CA PRO A 185 -1.71 2.49 4.97
C PRO A 185 -2.74 2.74 6.06
N MET A 186 -2.37 2.47 7.31
CA MET A 186 -3.21 2.69 8.49
C MET A 186 -2.43 3.48 9.54
N VAL A 187 -3.01 4.57 9.99
CA VAL A 187 -2.41 5.40 11.04
C VAL A 187 -3.00 5.01 12.40
N SER A 188 -2.15 4.88 13.41
CA SER A 188 -2.58 4.64 14.79
C SER A 188 -3.50 5.76 15.31
N ALA A 189 -4.35 5.44 16.28
CA ALA A 189 -5.32 6.38 16.84
C ALA A 189 -4.68 7.67 17.41
N ASP A 190 -3.45 7.60 17.89
CA ASP A 190 -2.67 8.73 18.39
C ASP A 190 -1.93 9.50 17.27
N GLY A 191 -2.00 9.03 16.02
CA GLY A 191 -1.36 9.64 14.87
C GLY A 191 0.16 9.48 14.80
N LYS A 192 0.77 8.67 15.66
CA LYS A 192 2.23 8.55 15.80
C LYS A 192 2.85 7.40 15.05
N LYS A 193 2.07 6.39 14.65
CA LYS A 193 2.54 5.23 13.89
C LYS A 193 1.77 5.09 12.59
N LEU A 194 2.47 4.77 11.53
CA LEU A 194 1.91 4.40 10.23
C LEU A 194 2.26 2.93 9.97
N TYR A 195 1.24 2.09 9.86
CA TYR A 195 1.35 0.69 9.44
C TYR A 195 1.01 0.59 7.97
N PHE A 196 1.72 -0.25 7.24
CA PHE A 196 1.43 -0.52 5.83
C PHE A 196 2.08 -1.85 5.42
N SER A 197 1.70 -2.35 4.25
CA SER A 197 2.33 -3.54 3.66
C SER A 197 3.14 -3.14 2.44
N SER A 198 4.32 -3.73 2.27
CA SER A 198 5.19 -3.47 1.14
C SER A 198 5.79 -4.75 0.57
N ALA A 199 5.80 -4.84 -0.77
CA ALA A 199 6.53 -5.86 -1.51
C ALA A 199 7.95 -5.40 -1.90
N GLY A 200 8.23 -4.11 -1.88
CA GLY A 200 9.47 -3.52 -2.38
C GLY A 200 10.54 -3.26 -1.34
N LEU A 201 10.23 -3.43 -0.06
CA LEU A 201 11.19 -3.31 1.05
C LEU A 201 11.86 -4.65 1.38
N PHE A 202 11.54 -5.71 0.62
CA PHE A 202 12.17 -7.02 0.67
C PHE A 202 12.23 -7.63 2.08
N GLY A 203 11.05 -7.87 2.67
CA GLY A 203 10.93 -8.56 3.96
C GLY A 203 11.25 -10.06 3.86
N VAL A 204 10.26 -10.92 4.07
CA VAL A 204 10.41 -12.38 3.95
C VAL A 204 9.42 -13.01 2.98
N GLY A 205 8.33 -12.30 2.65
CA GLY A 205 7.23 -12.72 1.78
C GLY A 205 7.06 -11.87 0.53
N GLY A 206 5.87 -11.91 -0.03
CA GLY A 206 5.47 -11.01 -1.11
C GLY A 206 5.18 -9.61 -0.55
N GLN A 207 4.10 -9.50 0.24
CA GLN A 207 3.75 -8.29 1.00
C GLN A 207 4.09 -8.55 2.48
N ASP A 208 4.88 -7.69 3.08
CA ASP A 208 5.22 -7.77 4.50
C ASP A 208 4.73 -6.54 5.25
N LEU A 209 4.43 -6.68 6.53
CA LEU A 209 3.97 -5.60 7.40
C LEU A 209 5.13 -4.76 7.95
N TYR A 210 5.00 -3.45 7.79
CA TYR A 210 5.96 -2.45 8.25
C TYR A 210 5.29 -1.40 9.12
N VAL A 211 6.09 -0.78 9.98
CA VAL A 211 5.70 0.35 10.82
C VAL A 211 6.73 1.49 10.70
N CYS A 212 6.23 2.71 10.58
CA CYS A 212 6.99 3.94 10.72
C CYS A 212 6.52 4.70 11.95
N GLU A 213 7.40 5.48 12.57
CA GLU A 213 7.07 6.42 13.62
C GLU A 213 7.11 7.86 13.09
N TRP A 214 6.23 8.70 13.61
CA TRP A 214 6.22 10.12 13.28
C TRP A 214 7.37 10.83 13.99
N ASP A 215 8.30 11.39 13.24
CA ASP A 215 9.39 12.22 13.78
C ASP A 215 8.97 13.70 13.77
N GLU A 216 8.65 14.24 14.94
CA GLU A 216 8.24 15.64 15.09
C GLU A 216 9.34 16.63 14.68
N SER A 217 10.62 16.24 14.82
CA SER A 217 11.74 17.12 14.46
C SER A 217 11.92 17.25 12.96
N MET A 218 11.58 16.22 12.21
CA MET A 218 11.61 16.18 10.75
C MET A 218 10.27 16.57 10.12
N GLY A 219 9.17 16.46 10.87
CA GLY A 219 7.81 16.64 10.36
C GLY A 219 7.44 15.57 9.33
N ASP A 220 7.97 14.35 9.49
CA ASP A 220 7.80 13.26 8.53
C ASP A 220 7.88 11.88 9.21
N TRP A 221 7.59 10.83 8.47
CA TRP A 221 7.71 9.45 8.92
C TRP A 221 9.17 8.96 8.92
N SER A 222 9.52 8.19 9.94
CA SER A 222 10.83 7.53 10.04
C SER A 222 11.00 6.45 8.97
N ALA A 223 12.21 5.89 8.87
CA ALA A 223 12.44 4.68 8.10
C ALA A 223 11.51 3.54 8.56
N PRO A 224 10.89 2.79 7.62
CA PRO A 224 10.05 1.67 7.96
C PRO A 224 10.84 0.53 8.59
N VAL A 225 10.25 -0.06 9.62
CA VAL A 225 10.77 -1.23 10.31
C VAL A 225 9.82 -2.40 10.06
N ASN A 226 10.35 -3.52 9.56
CA ASN A 226 9.55 -4.75 9.41
C ASN A 226 9.09 -5.23 10.78
N MET A 227 7.83 -5.60 10.90
CA MET A 227 7.25 -6.03 12.17
C MET A 227 7.75 -7.40 12.63
N GLY A 228 8.40 -8.17 11.75
CA GLY A 228 8.98 -9.47 12.03
C GLY A 228 7.95 -10.56 12.26
N PHE A 229 8.43 -11.74 12.64
CA PHE A 229 7.54 -12.88 12.90
C PHE A 229 6.71 -12.66 14.18
N PRO A 230 5.43 -13.04 14.15
CA PRO A 230 4.67 -13.68 13.09
C PRO A 230 3.87 -12.72 12.19
N TYR A 231 4.03 -11.41 12.35
CA TYR A 231 3.30 -10.42 11.55
C TYR A 231 3.67 -10.49 10.07
N SER A 232 4.96 -10.68 9.78
CA SER A 232 5.46 -10.98 8.45
C SER A 232 5.67 -12.48 8.29
N SER A 233 5.46 -13.01 7.08
CA SER A 233 5.61 -14.43 6.74
C SER A 233 6.08 -14.60 5.31
N PRO A 234 6.44 -15.82 4.87
CA PRO A 234 6.72 -16.07 3.45
C PRO A 234 5.56 -15.83 2.48
N ALA A 235 4.33 -15.67 2.99
CA ALA A 235 3.12 -15.32 2.24
C ALA A 235 2.96 -13.79 2.12
N ASP A 236 1.73 -13.31 1.81
CA ASP A 236 1.41 -11.90 1.83
C ASP A 236 0.68 -11.55 3.12
N ASP A 237 1.14 -10.52 3.80
CA ASP A 237 0.61 -10.04 5.07
C ASP A 237 0.12 -8.60 4.94
N PHE A 238 -1.13 -8.33 5.35
CA PHE A 238 -1.84 -7.11 5.02
C PHE A 238 -2.46 -6.43 6.22
N LEU A 239 -2.77 -5.13 6.07
CA LEU A 239 -3.72 -4.34 6.83
C LEU A 239 -3.67 -4.61 8.34
N LEU A 240 -2.74 -3.97 9.03
CA LEU A 240 -2.65 -4.05 10.49
C LEU A 240 -3.36 -2.86 11.12
N VAL A 241 -4.22 -3.16 12.11
CA VAL A 241 -4.95 -2.18 12.91
C VAL A 241 -4.91 -2.59 14.38
N ASN A 242 -4.64 -1.64 15.25
CA ASN A 242 -4.90 -1.80 16.68
C ASN A 242 -6.31 -1.29 17.00
N SER A 243 -7.08 -2.03 17.80
CA SER A 243 -8.40 -1.59 18.23
C SER A 243 -8.31 -0.28 19.05
N ALA A 244 -9.34 0.57 18.94
CA ALA A 244 -9.34 1.87 19.59
C ALA A 244 -9.23 1.81 21.13
N ASP A 245 -9.62 0.69 21.73
CA ASP A 245 -9.52 0.41 23.16
C ASP A 245 -8.18 -0.26 23.56
N ASN A 246 -7.27 -0.44 22.62
CA ASN A 246 -5.98 -1.13 22.80
C ASN A 246 -6.12 -2.55 23.38
N ARG A 247 -7.19 -3.27 23.02
CA ARG A 247 -7.35 -4.67 23.44
C ARG A 247 -6.82 -5.65 22.43
N TYR A 248 -6.87 -5.29 21.15
CA TYR A 248 -6.56 -6.20 20.06
C TYR A 248 -5.64 -5.56 19.01
N THR A 249 -4.75 -6.38 18.46
CA THR A 249 -4.05 -6.13 17.20
C THR A 249 -4.63 -7.07 16.15
N ILE A 250 -5.10 -6.53 15.03
CA ILE A 250 -5.74 -7.27 13.96
C ILE A 250 -4.95 -7.09 12.68
N PHE A 251 -4.67 -8.18 11.97
CA PHE A 251 -4.06 -8.13 10.65
C PHE A 251 -4.55 -9.30 9.79
N ALA A 252 -4.36 -9.24 8.50
CA ALA A 252 -4.71 -10.29 7.57
C ALA A 252 -3.48 -10.92 6.91
N SER A 253 -3.59 -12.18 6.52
CA SER A 253 -2.56 -12.90 5.78
C SER A 253 -3.19 -13.95 4.87
N ASN A 254 -2.61 -14.15 3.68
CA ASN A 254 -3.02 -15.22 2.79
C ASN A 254 -2.24 -16.54 2.99
N ARG A 255 -1.45 -16.63 4.10
CA ARG A 255 -0.76 -17.88 4.46
C ARG A 255 -1.75 -19.02 4.57
N ASP A 256 -1.41 -20.17 3.97
CA ASP A 256 -2.26 -21.37 3.93
C ASP A 256 -3.67 -21.12 3.35
N CYS A 257 -3.81 -20.13 2.45
CA CYS A 257 -5.06 -19.77 1.81
C CYS A 257 -5.04 -20.02 0.30
N SER A 258 -6.25 -20.15 -0.28
CA SER A 258 -6.45 -20.00 -1.73
C SER A 258 -6.25 -18.53 -2.15
N LYS A 259 -6.02 -18.29 -3.46
CA LYS A 259 -5.72 -16.96 -4.00
C LYS A 259 -6.77 -15.88 -3.70
N ASP A 260 -8.02 -16.28 -3.46
CA ASP A 260 -9.14 -15.35 -3.31
C ASP A 260 -9.57 -15.20 -1.82
N SER A 261 -8.80 -15.74 -0.89
CA SER A 261 -9.13 -15.69 0.54
C SER A 261 -7.94 -15.31 1.41
N VAL A 262 -8.24 -14.77 2.58
CA VAL A 262 -7.26 -14.39 3.61
C VAL A 262 -7.77 -14.77 4.98
N TRP A 263 -6.86 -15.12 5.88
CA TRP A 263 -7.12 -15.16 7.30
C TRP A 263 -7.05 -13.75 7.87
N VAL A 264 -8.02 -13.39 8.70
CA VAL A 264 -7.93 -12.23 9.59
C VAL A 264 -7.66 -12.76 10.99
N TYR A 265 -6.53 -12.38 11.55
CA TYR A 265 -6.07 -12.77 12.87
C TYR A 265 -6.36 -11.66 13.87
N VAL A 266 -6.86 -12.03 15.05
CA VAL A 266 -7.07 -11.15 16.18
C VAL A 266 -6.16 -11.61 17.30
N LEU A 267 -5.20 -10.77 17.63
CA LEU A 267 -4.22 -11.00 18.68
C LEU A 267 -4.55 -10.12 19.87
N ARG A 268 -4.19 -10.55 21.08
CA ARG A 268 -4.17 -9.65 22.24
C ARG A 268 -3.16 -8.53 21.98
N TYR A 269 -3.57 -7.28 22.17
CA TYR A 269 -2.67 -6.15 22.06
C TYR A 269 -1.59 -6.22 23.16
N ASP A 270 -0.36 -6.03 22.75
CA ASP A 270 0.81 -5.97 23.64
C ASP A 270 1.63 -4.73 23.26
N ASP A 271 1.76 -3.79 24.18
CA ASP A 271 2.51 -2.54 23.99
C ASP A 271 4.02 -2.72 24.14
N MET A 272 4.46 -3.81 24.79
CA MET A 272 5.87 -4.15 25.00
C MET A 272 6.15 -5.62 24.68
N PRO A 273 6.00 -6.06 23.42
CA PRO A 273 6.11 -7.46 23.05
C PRO A 273 7.51 -8.02 23.37
N VAL A 274 7.53 -9.07 24.17
CA VAL A 274 8.76 -9.81 24.47
C VAL A 274 9.15 -10.63 23.25
N ARG A 275 10.30 -10.33 22.69
CA ARG A 275 10.85 -11.04 21.53
C ARG A 275 11.94 -12.00 21.97
N GLN A 276 12.03 -13.13 21.28
CA GLN A 276 13.00 -14.18 21.56
C GLN A 276 13.68 -14.67 20.28
N SER A 277 14.89 -15.21 20.40
CA SER A 277 15.55 -15.87 19.28
C SER A 277 14.98 -17.28 19.11
N VAL A 278 14.60 -17.65 17.90
CA VAL A 278 14.11 -18.98 17.53
C VAL A 278 15.04 -19.50 16.44
N THR A 279 15.72 -20.61 16.69
CA THR A 279 16.68 -21.20 15.74
C THR A 279 16.12 -22.40 14.99
N ASP A 280 15.05 -23.01 15.50
CA ASP A 280 14.39 -24.16 14.87
C ASP A 280 13.28 -23.68 13.91
N ALA A 281 13.35 -24.12 12.66
CA ALA A 281 12.37 -23.75 11.63
C ALA A 281 10.98 -24.33 11.91
N GLY A 282 10.90 -25.50 12.57
CA GLY A 282 9.62 -26.11 12.97
C GLY A 282 8.94 -25.29 14.05
N GLU A 283 9.68 -24.88 15.09
CA GLU A 283 9.16 -23.99 16.13
C GLU A 283 8.70 -22.65 15.54
N LEU A 284 9.49 -22.04 14.64
CA LEU A 284 9.10 -20.80 13.98
C LEU A 284 7.81 -20.97 13.19
N ARG A 285 7.68 -22.08 12.46
CA ARG A 285 6.47 -22.38 11.68
C ARG A 285 5.23 -22.53 12.58
N GLU A 286 5.36 -23.20 13.73
CA GLU A 286 4.27 -23.31 14.71
C GLU A 286 3.85 -21.95 15.26
N ILE A 287 4.81 -21.08 15.60
CA ILE A 287 4.50 -19.70 16.02
C ILE A 287 3.80 -18.93 14.89
N ALA A 288 4.29 -19.09 13.65
CA ALA A 288 3.72 -18.41 12.49
C ALA A 288 2.36 -18.95 12.05
N ALA A 289 1.97 -20.17 12.45
CA ALA A 289 0.66 -20.75 12.18
C ALA A 289 -0.48 -20.05 12.94
N LEU A 290 -0.14 -19.30 14.00
CA LEU A 290 -1.09 -18.48 14.77
C LEU A 290 -2.33 -19.27 15.19
N HIS A 291 -2.11 -20.39 15.90
CA HIS A 291 -3.17 -21.15 16.48
C HIS A 291 -3.86 -20.36 17.59
N VAL A 292 -5.19 -20.44 17.66
CA VAL A 292 -5.95 -19.77 18.72
C VAL A 292 -5.52 -20.34 20.07
N THR A 293 -5.19 -19.44 21.00
CA THR A 293 -4.77 -19.80 22.35
C THR A 293 -6.00 -20.22 23.15
N ASP A 294 -6.07 -21.48 23.55
CA ASP A 294 -7.21 -21.97 24.32
C ASP A 294 -6.97 -21.66 25.81
N ASP A 295 -7.65 -20.65 26.35
CA ASP A 295 -7.60 -20.29 27.77
C ASP A 295 -8.20 -21.37 28.70
N ARG A 296 -8.48 -22.57 28.18
CA ARG A 296 -9.13 -23.66 28.90
C ARG A 296 -8.20 -24.70 29.50
N GLU A 297 -6.93 -24.39 29.71
CA GLU A 297 -6.04 -25.33 30.39
C GLU A 297 -6.36 -25.57 31.88
N ASP A 298 -7.40 -24.94 32.45
CA ASP A 298 -7.84 -25.15 33.85
C ASP A 298 -9.16 -25.90 34.05
N SER A 299 -9.69 -26.59 33.05
CA SER A 299 -10.83 -27.47 33.24
C SER A 299 -10.54 -28.88 32.71
N ALA A 300 -10.00 -29.68 33.66
CA ALA A 300 -10.08 -31.16 33.71
C ALA A 300 -10.32 -31.92 32.39
N GLU A 301 -9.22 -32.54 31.96
CA GLU A 301 -9.15 -33.87 31.33
C GLU A 301 -10.52 -34.56 31.10
N VAL A 302 -10.97 -34.48 29.86
CA VAL A 302 -11.68 -35.58 29.24
C VAL A 302 -10.82 -36.01 28.05
N GLU A 303 -9.84 -36.87 28.34
CA GLU A 303 -9.17 -37.68 27.35
C GLU A 303 -10.24 -38.46 26.57
N ALA A 304 -10.59 -38.00 25.39
CA ALA A 304 -11.10 -38.90 24.38
C ALA A 304 -9.87 -39.56 23.76
N ASP A 305 -9.64 -40.84 24.07
CA ASP A 305 -8.66 -41.72 23.45
C ASP A 305 -8.84 -41.71 21.92
N ILE A 306 -8.21 -40.76 21.23
CA ILE A 306 -8.00 -40.83 19.78
C ILE A 306 -6.62 -41.46 19.61
N PRO A 307 -6.54 -42.64 18.98
CA PRO A 307 -5.25 -43.30 18.77
C PRO A 307 -4.33 -42.41 17.98
N GLU A 308 -3.14 -42.13 18.48
CA GLU A 308 -2.06 -41.32 17.88
C GLU A 308 -1.63 -41.75 16.44
N ASN A 309 -2.23 -42.80 15.88
CA ASN A 309 -1.87 -43.42 14.61
C ASN A 309 -2.84 -43.17 13.45
N VAL A 310 -3.83 -42.30 13.59
CA VAL A 310 -4.80 -42.05 12.52
C VAL A 310 -4.65 -40.63 12.03
N ASP A 311 -4.39 -40.49 10.72
CA ASP A 311 -4.22 -39.21 10.05
C ASP A 311 -5.57 -38.47 9.89
N THR A 312 -6.16 -38.07 11.04
CA THR A 312 -7.40 -37.29 11.10
C THR A 312 -7.27 -35.95 10.38
N ARG A 313 -6.08 -35.39 10.34
CA ARG A 313 -5.78 -34.14 9.60
C ARG A 313 -6.03 -34.31 8.10
N ARG A 314 -5.63 -35.44 7.51
CA ARG A 314 -5.88 -35.74 6.09
C ARG A 314 -7.37 -35.82 5.79
N TYR A 315 -8.16 -36.41 6.70
CA TYR A 315 -9.62 -36.47 6.60
C TYR A 315 -10.25 -35.08 6.67
N MET A 316 -9.88 -34.29 7.67
CA MET A 316 -10.41 -32.93 7.88
C MET A 316 -10.09 -32.02 6.68
N THR A 317 -8.84 -32.08 6.18
CA THR A 317 -8.43 -31.30 4.99
C THR A 317 -9.29 -31.67 3.78
N LYS A 318 -9.49 -32.96 3.53
CA LYS A 318 -10.26 -33.41 2.37
C LYS A 318 -11.76 -33.09 2.51
N MET A 319 -12.30 -33.15 3.70
CA MET A 319 -13.68 -32.79 4.00
C MET A 319 -13.92 -31.29 3.80
N SER A 320 -12.98 -30.45 4.26
CA SER A 320 -13.00 -29.01 4.03
C SER A 320 -12.97 -28.68 2.53
N GLU A 321 -12.13 -29.37 1.75
CA GLU A 321 -12.04 -29.22 0.29
C GLU A 321 -13.37 -29.55 -0.41
N VAL A 322 -14.00 -30.67 -0.03
CA VAL A 322 -15.32 -31.09 -0.56
C VAL A 322 -16.40 -30.05 -0.24
N ARG A 323 -16.39 -29.52 0.98
CA ARG A 323 -17.35 -28.49 1.41
C ARG A 323 -17.16 -27.20 0.62
N MET A 324 -15.92 -26.69 0.52
CA MET A 324 -15.64 -25.48 -0.25
C MET A 324 -16.08 -25.60 -1.72
N MET A 325 -15.87 -26.77 -2.34
CA MET A 325 -16.34 -27.00 -3.72
C MET A 325 -17.86 -26.98 -3.82
N ARG A 326 -18.58 -27.55 -2.83
CA ARG A 326 -20.06 -27.50 -2.79
C ARG A 326 -20.56 -26.07 -2.64
N ASP A 327 -19.95 -25.30 -1.74
CA ASP A 327 -20.33 -23.91 -1.48
C ASP A 327 -20.05 -23.05 -2.72
N SER A 328 -18.93 -23.30 -3.42
CA SER A 328 -18.60 -22.64 -4.69
C SER A 328 -19.59 -22.97 -5.80
N ILE A 329 -20.01 -24.24 -5.94
CA ILE A 329 -21.04 -24.64 -6.90
C ILE A 329 -22.36 -23.93 -6.58
N TYR A 330 -22.77 -23.93 -5.33
CA TYR A 330 -23.99 -23.24 -4.90
C TYR A 330 -23.94 -21.73 -5.20
N ALA A 331 -22.81 -21.08 -4.90
CA ALA A 331 -22.62 -19.67 -5.18
C ALA A 331 -22.67 -19.35 -6.68
N ILE A 332 -22.11 -20.23 -7.53
CA ILE A 332 -22.18 -20.09 -9.00
C ILE A 332 -23.61 -20.29 -9.48
N ASP A 333 -24.34 -21.30 -9.00
CA ASP A 333 -25.73 -21.54 -9.37
C ASP A 333 -26.62 -20.32 -9.03
N MET A 334 -26.46 -19.76 -7.84
CA MET A 334 -27.16 -18.54 -7.42
C MET A 334 -26.79 -17.34 -8.30
N LYS A 335 -25.52 -17.23 -8.69
CA LYS A 335 -25.02 -16.16 -9.56
C LYS A 335 -25.60 -16.26 -10.98
N VAL A 336 -25.64 -17.46 -11.51
CA VAL A 336 -26.25 -17.75 -12.83
C VAL A 336 -27.74 -17.42 -12.83
N GLU A 337 -28.44 -17.75 -11.74
CA GLU A 337 -29.87 -17.43 -11.60
C GLU A 337 -30.10 -15.90 -11.54
N ASP A 338 -29.28 -15.15 -10.77
CA ASP A 338 -29.33 -13.69 -10.74
C ASP A 338 -29.08 -13.08 -12.15
N LEU A 339 -28.05 -13.59 -12.85
CA LEU A 339 -27.75 -13.15 -14.20
C LEU A 339 -28.89 -13.44 -15.19
N ARG A 340 -29.56 -14.59 -15.07
CA ARG A 340 -30.75 -14.93 -15.90
C ARG A 340 -31.92 -13.98 -15.64
N ILE A 341 -32.15 -13.61 -14.37
CA ILE A 341 -33.16 -12.62 -13.98
C ILE A 341 -32.82 -11.25 -14.60
N ARG A 342 -31.56 -10.82 -14.51
CA ARG A 342 -31.08 -9.57 -15.10
C ARG A 342 -31.18 -9.58 -16.64
N TYR A 343 -30.83 -10.68 -17.27
CA TYR A 343 -31.00 -10.86 -18.72
C TYR A 343 -32.45 -10.68 -19.18
N ALA A 344 -33.39 -11.22 -18.40
CA ALA A 344 -34.82 -11.07 -18.69
C ALA A 344 -35.33 -9.63 -18.54
N GLN A 345 -34.70 -8.82 -17.69
CA GLN A 345 -35.05 -7.42 -17.43
C GLN A 345 -34.32 -6.42 -18.32
N ALA A 346 -33.16 -6.78 -18.86
CA ALA A 346 -32.37 -5.92 -19.72
C ALA A 346 -33.11 -5.59 -21.03
N VAL A 347 -33.03 -4.33 -21.43
CA VAL A 347 -33.66 -3.82 -22.69
C VAL A 347 -32.61 -3.57 -23.75
N ASP A 348 -31.39 -3.23 -23.35
CA ASP A 348 -30.27 -2.94 -24.22
C ASP A 348 -29.70 -4.24 -24.84
N PRO A 349 -29.56 -4.34 -26.17
CA PRO A 349 -28.95 -5.51 -26.80
C PRO A 349 -27.51 -5.76 -26.43
N ASP A 350 -26.70 -4.71 -26.17
CA ASP A 350 -25.29 -4.83 -25.80
C ASP A 350 -25.18 -5.37 -24.37
N GLU A 351 -26.00 -4.86 -23.44
CA GLU A 351 -26.09 -5.37 -22.06
C GLU A 351 -26.53 -6.85 -22.03
N LYS A 352 -27.49 -7.24 -22.87
CA LYS A 352 -27.91 -8.65 -23.00
C LYS A 352 -26.78 -9.55 -23.47
N SER A 353 -26.00 -9.10 -24.43
CA SER A 353 -24.87 -9.86 -24.95
C SER A 353 -23.77 -10.07 -23.91
N ASP A 354 -23.52 -9.05 -23.10
CA ASP A 354 -22.53 -9.14 -22.01
C ASP A 354 -23.00 -10.13 -20.92
N ILE A 355 -24.27 -10.04 -20.49
CA ILE A 355 -24.86 -10.96 -19.50
C ILE A 355 -24.89 -12.39 -20.05
N GLU A 356 -25.20 -12.60 -21.30
CA GLU A 356 -25.20 -13.92 -21.95
C GLU A 356 -23.79 -14.52 -21.97
N GLY A 357 -22.75 -13.69 -22.20
CA GLY A 357 -21.35 -14.08 -22.10
C GLY A 357 -20.98 -14.54 -20.71
N ASP A 358 -21.34 -13.78 -19.69
CA ASP A 358 -21.10 -14.12 -18.28
C ASP A 358 -21.79 -15.44 -17.89
N ILE A 359 -23.05 -15.63 -18.28
CA ILE A 359 -23.79 -16.88 -18.01
C ILE A 359 -23.06 -18.07 -18.65
N LEU A 360 -22.64 -17.94 -19.91
CA LEU A 360 -21.95 -19.00 -20.62
C LEU A 360 -20.62 -19.38 -19.95
N ASP A 361 -19.87 -18.39 -19.48
CA ASP A 361 -18.59 -18.61 -18.79
C ASP A 361 -18.81 -19.40 -17.49
N TYR A 362 -19.80 -19.06 -16.69
CA TYR A 362 -20.15 -19.81 -15.49
C TYR A 362 -20.67 -21.22 -15.81
N GLU A 363 -21.53 -21.38 -16.81
CA GLU A 363 -22.05 -22.69 -17.22
C GLU A 363 -20.95 -23.60 -17.79
N MET A 364 -19.90 -23.06 -18.42
CA MET A 364 -18.74 -23.85 -18.84
C MET A 364 -17.84 -24.25 -17.67
N PHE A 365 -17.74 -23.42 -16.63
CA PHE A 365 -16.90 -23.70 -15.46
C PHE A 365 -17.55 -24.69 -14.48
N LEU A 366 -18.87 -24.70 -14.38
CA LEU A 366 -19.62 -25.51 -13.44
C LEU A 366 -19.35 -27.04 -13.57
N PRO A 367 -19.32 -27.65 -14.78
CA PRO A 367 -19.00 -29.06 -14.94
C PRO A 367 -17.59 -29.43 -14.50
N ILE A 368 -16.62 -28.52 -14.65
CA ILE A 368 -15.22 -28.72 -14.23
C ILE A 368 -15.16 -28.77 -12.71
N LEU A 369 -15.88 -27.90 -12.05
CA LEU A 369 -15.95 -27.86 -10.59
C LEU A 369 -16.71 -29.07 -10.03
N GLN A 370 -17.79 -29.49 -10.70
CA GLN A 370 -18.55 -30.71 -10.34
C GLN A 370 -17.71 -31.98 -10.51
N ASP A 371 -16.90 -32.09 -11.55
CA ASP A 371 -15.96 -33.22 -11.72
C ASP A 371 -14.88 -33.24 -10.63
N SER A 372 -14.36 -32.06 -10.29
CA SER A 372 -13.41 -31.89 -9.19
C SER A 372 -14.01 -32.28 -7.84
N LEU A 373 -15.26 -31.87 -7.56
CA LEU A 373 -16.00 -32.28 -6.38
C LEU A 373 -16.20 -33.80 -6.33
N ALA A 374 -16.54 -34.41 -7.45
CA ALA A 374 -16.72 -35.86 -7.52
C ALA A 374 -15.44 -36.62 -7.22
N LYS A 375 -14.27 -36.13 -7.70
CA LYS A 375 -12.95 -36.69 -7.40
C LYS A 375 -12.58 -36.52 -5.91
N ALA A 376 -12.77 -35.32 -5.36
CA ALA A 376 -12.49 -35.04 -3.96
C ALA A 376 -13.39 -35.88 -3.02
N SER A 377 -14.68 -36.04 -3.36
CA SER A 377 -15.61 -36.86 -2.61
C SER A 377 -15.25 -38.35 -2.62
N ARG A 378 -14.73 -38.88 -3.74
CA ARG A 378 -14.22 -40.26 -3.77
C ARG A 378 -13.01 -40.46 -2.87
N LEU A 379 -12.06 -39.52 -2.90
CA LEU A 379 -10.89 -39.56 -2.02
C LEU A 379 -11.29 -39.49 -0.54
N LEU A 380 -12.31 -38.68 -0.21
CA LEU A 380 -12.86 -38.61 1.14
C LEU A 380 -13.45 -39.97 1.56
N GLN A 381 -14.24 -40.62 0.69
CA GLN A 381 -14.77 -41.98 0.94
C GLN A 381 -13.67 -43.03 1.10
N GLU A 382 -12.58 -42.93 0.34
CA GLU A 382 -11.43 -43.85 0.51
C GLU A 382 -10.79 -43.69 1.90
N ILE A 383 -10.63 -42.45 2.39
CA ILE A 383 -10.13 -42.17 3.72
C ILE A 383 -11.10 -42.67 4.80
N GLU A 384 -12.41 -42.49 4.63
CA GLU A 384 -13.43 -43.02 5.53
C GLU A 384 -13.40 -44.56 5.61
N MET A 385 -13.17 -45.23 4.47
CA MET A 385 -13.01 -46.69 4.42
C MET A 385 -11.73 -47.14 5.13
N GLU A 386 -10.62 -46.43 4.98
CA GLU A 386 -9.37 -46.71 5.71
C GLU A 386 -9.59 -46.66 7.24
N PHE A 387 -10.37 -45.69 7.73
CA PHE A 387 -10.72 -45.59 9.15
C PHE A 387 -11.64 -46.73 9.62
N LEU A 388 -12.66 -47.07 8.85
CA LEU A 388 -13.52 -48.19 9.14
C LEU A 388 -12.74 -49.53 9.25
N PHE A 389 -11.78 -49.76 8.35
CA PHE A 389 -10.91 -50.94 8.37
C PHE A 389 -9.93 -50.95 9.55
N SER A 390 -9.51 -49.77 10.04
CA SER A 390 -8.64 -49.63 11.22
C SER A 390 -9.41 -49.76 12.56
N GLY A 391 -10.75 -49.90 12.52
CA GLY A 391 -11.59 -50.03 13.69
C GLY A 391 -11.88 -48.72 14.42
N VAL A 392 -11.55 -47.58 13.76
CA VAL A 392 -11.83 -46.25 14.29
C VAL A 392 -13.25 -45.82 13.87
N VAL A 393 -14.13 -45.64 14.82
CA VAL A 393 -15.46 -45.07 14.55
C VAL A 393 -15.33 -43.55 14.57
N ILE A 394 -15.42 -42.95 13.39
CA ILE A 394 -15.45 -41.50 13.23
C ILE A 394 -16.92 -41.03 13.43
N ASP A 395 -17.11 -40.05 14.31
CA ASP A 395 -18.34 -39.29 14.35
C ASP A 395 -18.18 -38.06 13.44
N PRO A 396 -18.81 -38.08 12.23
CA PRO A 396 -18.62 -36.98 11.27
C PRO A 396 -19.17 -35.64 11.79
N GLU A 397 -20.23 -35.68 12.65
CA GLU A 397 -20.84 -34.47 13.20
C GLU A 397 -19.93 -33.84 14.27
N LYS A 398 -19.25 -34.68 15.06
CA LYS A 398 -18.28 -34.20 16.06
C LYS A 398 -17.03 -33.60 15.40
N LEU A 399 -16.47 -34.28 14.40
CA LEU A 399 -15.33 -33.77 13.62
C LEU A 399 -15.70 -32.55 12.79
N LEU A 400 -16.93 -32.47 12.24
CA LEU A 400 -17.45 -31.27 11.59
C LEU A 400 -17.58 -30.11 12.57
N SER A 401 -18.09 -30.37 13.80
CA SER A 401 -18.18 -29.34 14.83
C SER A 401 -16.79 -28.87 15.31
N GLU A 402 -15.80 -29.74 15.32
CA GLU A 402 -14.42 -29.41 15.63
C GLU A 402 -13.75 -28.68 14.46
N ALA A 403 -13.93 -29.14 13.21
CA ALA A 403 -13.47 -28.44 12.01
C ALA A 403 -14.20 -27.10 11.81
N ASP A 404 -15.49 -27.02 12.08
CA ASP A 404 -16.24 -25.76 12.08
C ASP A 404 -15.77 -24.81 13.21
N ARG A 405 -15.33 -25.33 14.36
CA ARG A 405 -14.68 -24.52 15.41
C ARG A 405 -13.30 -24.03 14.98
N GLU A 406 -12.52 -24.83 14.26
CA GLU A 406 -11.26 -24.37 13.65
C GLU A 406 -11.48 -23.40 12.48
N ILE A 407 -12.52 -23.59 11.67
CA ILE A 407 -12.84 -22.71 10.51
C ILE A 407 -13.58 -21.45 10.97
N VAL A 408 -14.47 -21.56 11.95
CA VAL A 408 -15.28 -20.44 12.46
C VAL A 408 -14.57 -19.71 13.59
N GLY A 409 -13.36 -20.01 13.97
CA GLY A 409 -12.47 -19.24 14.87
C GLY A 409 -13.10 -18.22 15.82
N GLN A 410 -14.39 -18.39 16.14
CA GLN A 410 -15.10 -17.57 17.10
C GLN A 410 -14.85 -18.17 18.49
N THR A 411 -13.90 -17.58 19.19
CA THR A 411 -13.87 -17.75 20.64
C THR A 411 -14.99 -16.89 21.25
N ALA A 412 -15.46 -17.26 22.43
CA ALA A 412 -16.50 -16.51 23.15
C ALA A 412 -16.15 -15.03 23.40
N ASP A 413 -14.90 -14.63 23.15
CA ASP A 413 -14.33 -13.33 23.51
C ASP A 413 -14.20 -12.35 22.33
N TYR A 414 -14.39 -12.78 21.07
CA TYR A 414 -14.32 -11.90 19.89
C TYR A 414 -15.33 -12.31 18.82
N GLU A 415 -16.07 -11.33 18.31
CA GLU A 415 -17.05 -11.50 17.24
C GLU A 415 -16.64 -10.63 16.02
N PHE A 416 -16.54 -11.27 14.86
CA PHE A 416 -16.31 -10.55 13.60
C PHE A 416 -17.61 -9.94 13.09
N VAL A 417 -17.68 -8.61 13.11
CA VAL A 417 -18.85 -7.87 12.63
C VAL A 417 -18.49 -7.17 11.31
N LYS A 418 -19.32 -7.36 10.29
CA LYS A 418 -19.14 -6.69 9.00
C LYS A 418 -19.61 -5.25 9.07
N ASN A 419 -18.70 -4.31 8.83
CA ASN A 419 -18.99 -2.87 8.74
C ASN A 419 -19.60 -2.52 7.38
N ASN A 420 -20.38 -1.44 7.37
CA ASN A 420 -20.95 -0.91 6.14
C ASN A 420 -20.00 0.12 5.52
N PRO A 421 -19.64 0.00 4.23
CA PRO A 421 -18.83 1.00 3.55
C PRO A 421 -19.62 2.32 3.43
N GLY A 422 -18.90 3.43 3.51
CA GLY A 422 -19.42 4.75 3.21
C GLY A 422 -19.65 4.91 1.71
N LYS A 423 -20.65 5.71 1.35
CA LYS A 423 -21.00 5.99 -0.06
C LYS A 423 -20.69 7.44 -0.40
N ASN A 424 -20.30 7.68 -1.67
CA ASN A 424 -20.15 9.01 -2.24
C ASN A 424 -19.18 9.92 -1.47
N LEU A 425 -17.93 9.44 -1.24
CA LEU A 425 -16.88 10.31 -0.71
C LEU A 425 -16.61 11.43 -1.72
N VAL A 426 -16.89 12.68 -1.32
CA VAL A 426 -16.59 13.86 -2.12
C VAL A 426 -15.45 14.62 -1.45
N LEU A 427 -14.33 14.73 -2.15
CA LEU A 427 -13.17 15.48 -1.70
C LEU A 427 -13.04 16.75 -2.54
N ASN A 428 -13.13 17.91 -1.89
CA ASN A 428 -12.82 19.18 -2.54
C ASN A 428 -11.29 19.37 -2.50
N MET A 429 -10.62 19.03 -3.59
CA MET A 429 -9.15 19.04 -3.68
C MET A 429 -8.65 20.23 -4.49
N LEU A 430 -7.47 20.72 -4.13
CA LEU A 430 -6.73 21.68 -4.94
C LEU A 430 -6.32 21.03 -6.27
N GLU A 431 -6.41 21.77 -7.37
CA GLU A 431 -5.85 21.35 -8.64
C GLU A 431 -4.31 21.48 -8.59
N PRO A 432 -3.56 20.49 -9.12
CA PRO A 432 -2.11 20.60 -9.18
C PRO A 432 -1.71 21.75 -10.12
N GLU A 433 -0.74 22.55 -9.70
CA GLU A 433 -0.15 23.53 -10.59
C GLU A 433 0.59 22.84 -11.73
N PRO A 434 0.55 23.36 -12.96
CA PRO A 434 1.33 22.80 -14.08
C PRO A 434 2.82 22.92 -13.77
N THR A 435 3.48 21.79 -13.51
CA THR A 435 4.93 21.72 -13.28
C THR A 435 5.69 21.60 -14.60
N PHE A 436 6.83 22.30 -14.69
CA PHE A 436 7.71 22.17 -15.83
C PHE A 436 8.59 20.91 -15.61
N ASP A 437 8.56 19.98 -16.56
CA ASP A 437 9.31 18.73 -16.44
C ASP A 437 10.80 18.96 -16.77
N TYR A 438 11.64 19.05 -15.74
CA TYR A 438 13.10 19.06 -15.83
C TYR A 438 13.70 17.67 -15.53
N SER A 439 12.93 16.61 -15.68
CA SER A 439 13.34 15.25 -15.38
C SER A 439 14.45 14.75 -16.31
N PHE A 440 14.94 13.58 -16.02
CA PHE A 440 15.90 12.88 -16.87
C PHE A 440 15.19 12.08 -17.97
N LYS A 441 15.97 11.69 -18.99
CA LYS A 441 15.56 10.73 -20.02
C LYS A 441 16.36 9.46 -19.90
N ILE A 442 15.74 8.35 -20.26
CA ILE A 442 16.42 7.06 -20.45
C ILE A 442 16.73 6.97 -21.95
N LEU A 443 18.01 6.95 -22.29
CA LEU A 443 18.50 6.82 -23.66
C LEU A 443 18.76 5.32 -23.96
N ASP A 444 18.89 4.98 -25.24
CA ASP A 444 19.24 3.63 -25.67
C ASP A 444 20.59 3.18 -25.07
N GLU A 445 20.78 1.85 -24.97
CA GLU A 445 21.98 1.27 -24.37
C GLU A 445 23.26 1.81 -25.02
N GLY A 446 24.18 2.29 -24.20
CA GLY A 446 25.43 2.89 -24.62
C GLY A 446 25.37 4.39 -24.96
N GLN A 447 24.20 5.01 -24.94
CA GLN A 447 24.03 6.45 -25.06
C GLN A 447 23.95 7.11 -23.68
N PHE A 448 24.56 8.29 -23.55
CA PHE A 448 24.39 9.16 -22.39
C PHE A 448 24.75 10.59 -22.72
N ALA A 449 24.22 11.54 -21.96
CA ALA A 449 24.66 12.94 -22.02
C ALA A 449 25.14 13.36 -20.62
N GLU A 450 26.28 14.04 -20.58
CA GLU A 450 26.87 14.57 -19.35
C GLU A 450 26.61 16.07 -19.28
N ASP A 451 26.15 16.54 -18.10
CA ASP A 451 26.01 17.96 -17.81
C ASP A 451 26.47 18.21 -16.37
N ASN A 452 27.43 19.13 -16.20
CA ASN A 452 27.95 19.48 -14.88
C ASN A 452 27.52 20.89 -14.43
N ASN A 453 26.64 21.55 -15.19
CA ASN A 453 26.14 22.87 -14.87
C ASN A 453 24.92 22.79 -13.95
N LEU A 454 25.11 23.04 -12.66
CA LEU A 454 24.02 23.17 -11.73
C LEU A 454 23.45 24.60 -11.77
N PRO A 455 22.12 24.74 -11.94
CA PRO A 455 21.48 26.06 -11.87
C PRO A 455 21.55 26.63 -10.45
N LYS A 456 21.49 27.95 -10.33
CA LYS A 456 21.41 28.64 -9.04
C LYS A 456 20.09 28.32 -8.30
N GLY A 457 20.12 28.49 -6.99
CA GLY A 457 19.01 28.21 -6.11
C GLY A 457 18.99 26.78 -5.62
N LEU A 458 17.84 26.37 -5.08
CA LEU A 458 17.61 25.01 -4.59
C LEU A 458 17.45 24.04 -5.75
N VAL A 459 18.19 22.93 -5.69
CA VAL A 459 18.14 21.85 -6.68
C VAL A 459 18.18 20.52 -5.95
N TYR A 460 17.26 19.62 -6.29
CA TYR A 460 17.31 18.21 -5.92
C TYR A 460 17.81 17.38 -7.10
N GLN A 461 18.55 16.32 -6.79
CA GLN A 461 19.06 15.33 -7.75
C GLN A 461 18.95 13.93 -7.14
N ILE A 462 18.99 12.90 -7.99
CA ILE A 462 19.05 11.52 -7.56
C ILE A 462 20.49 11.02 -7.69
N GLN A 463 21.13 10.67 -6.58
CA GLN A 463 22.46 10.05 -6.60
C GLN A 463 22.31 8.57 -6.85
N MET A 464 22.90 8.08 -7.95
CA MET A 464 22.85 6.69 -8.36
C MET A 464 23.87 5.82 -7.61
N PHE A 465 25.13 6.25 -7.61
CA PHE A 465 26.24 5.53 -6.98
C PHE A 465 27.48 6.40 -6.82
N SER A 466 28.51 5.86 -6.14
CA SER A 466 29.86 6.44 -6.08
C SER A 466 30.91 5.36 -6.34
N LEU A 467 31.92 5.67 -7.17
CA LEU A 467 32.97 4.75 -7.59
C LEU A 467 34.37 5.31 -7.29
N GLN A 468 35.37 4.43 -7.20
CA GLN A 468 36.78 4.82 -7.08
C GLN A 468 37.37 5.29 -8.42
N SER A 469 36.84 4.82 -9.55
CA SER A 469 37.22 5.20 -10.92
C SER A 469 35.98 5.75 -11.64
N LYS A 470 36.23 6.43 -12.78
CA LYS A 470 35.14 6.91 -13.63
C LYS A 470 34.24 5.78 -14.11
N ALA A 471 32.92 6.05 -14.11
CA ALA A 471 31.93 5.10 -14.63
C ALA A 471 32.09 4.96 -16.16
N THR A 472 31.81 3.75 -16.62
CA THR A 472 31.67 3.49 -18.06
C THR A 472 30.26 3.84 -18.51
N THR A 473 30.05 4.09 -19.79
CA THR A 473 28.73 4.34 -20.39
C THR A 473 27.72 3.23 -20.06
N LYS A 474 28.17 1.98 -20.08
CA LYS A 474 27.36 0.81 -19.75
C LYS A 474 26.86 0.85 -18.29
N GLN A 475 27.67 1.34 -17.35
CA GLN A 475 27.28 1.46 -15.94
C GLN A 475 26.24 2.55 -15.69
N LEU A 476 26.13 3.56 -16.59
CA LEU A 476 25.15 4.63 -16.51
C LEU A 476 23.75 4.23 -17.01
N LYS A 477 23.65 3.08 -17.68
CA LYS A 477 22.39 2.46 -18.15
C LYS A 477 21.47 3.41 -18.92
N GLY A 478 22.04 4.36 -19.68
CA GLY A 478 21.29 5.30 -20.50
C GLY A 478 20.62 6.47 -19.78
N LEU A 479 20.73 6.59 -18.46
CA LEU A 479 20.19 7.74 -17.74
C LEU A 479 20.89 9.03 -18.14
N SER A 480 20.13 10.09 -18.39
CA SER A 480 20.66 11.36 -18.94
C SER A 480 19.75 12.55 -18.61
N PRO A 481 20.29 13.75 -18.30
CA PRO A 481 21.72 14.06 -18.17
C PRO A 481 22.32 13.50 -16.87
N VAL A 482 23.59 13.12 -16.92
CA VAL A 482 24.37 12.64 -15.77
C VAL A 482 25.27 13.75 -15.28
N PHE A 483 25.30 13.97 -13.98
CA PHE A 483 26.15 14.95 -13.29
C PHE A 483 27.24 14.20 -12.54
N GLU A 484 28.49 14.41 -12.98
CA GLU A 484 29.68 13.85 -12.33
C GLU A 484 30.26 14.87 -11.35
N SER A 485 30.56 14.44 -10.14
CA SER A 485 31.31 15.23 -9.17
C SER A 485 32.30 14.37 -8.40
N MET A 486 33.28 14.99 -7.77
CA MET A 486 34.27 14.26 -6.95
C MET A 486 34.06 14.58 -5.48
N SER A 487 33.95 13.51 -4.65
CA SER A 487 33.88 13.67 -3.22
C SER A 487 35.21 14.11 -2.60
N SER A 488 35.19 14.64 -1.40
CA SER A 488 36.43 14.98 -0.63
C SER A 488 37.34 13.77 -0.39
N LYS A 489 36.80 12.54 -0.52
CA LYS A 489 37.57 11.28 -0.39
C LYS A 489 38.06 10.73 -1.74
N GLY A 490 37.98 11.52 -2.83
CA GLY A 490 38.45 11.12 -4.15
C GLY A 490 37.58 10.10 -4.90
N LYS A 491 36.32 9.93 -4.48
CA LYS A 491 35.35 9.06 -5.20
C LYS A 491 34.56 9.89 -6.20
N TYR A 492 34.31 9.33 -7.38
CA TYR A 492 33.40 9.88 -8.37
C TYR A 492 31.97 9.62 -7.95
N ILE A 493 31.16 10.66 -7.87
CA ILE A 493 29.74 10.62 -7.54
C ILE A 493 28.94 10.92 -8.79
N TYR A 494 27.94 10.09 -9.08
CA TYR A 494 27.08 10.22 -10.25
C TYR A 494 25.64 10.49 -9.80
N ARG A 495 25.10 11.62 -10.31
CA ARG A 495 23.72 12.07 -10.05
C ARG A 495 22.98 12.25 -11.36
N VAL A 496 21.64 12.16 -11.30
CA VAL A 496 20.76 12.34 -12.46
C VAL A 496 19.58 13.23 -12.09
N GLY A 497 19.07 13.96 -13.08
CA GLY A 497 17.93 14.85 -12.96
C GLY A 497 18.25 16.19 -12.30
N LEU A 498 17.37 17.16 -12.54
CA LEU A 498 17.38 18.49 -11.92
C LEU A 498 15.95 18.83 -11.53
N PHE A 499 15.66 18.78 -10.25
CA PHE A 499 14.31 19.01 -9.74
C PHE A 499 14.30 20.23 -8.83
N ARG A 500 13.19 20.97 -8.83
CA ARG A 500 13.03 22.16 -8.00
C ARG A 500 12.25 21.88 -6.72
N THR A 501 11.46 20.81 -6.70
CA THR A 501 10.67 20.40 -5.54
C THR A 501 11.04 18.99 -5.09
N TYR A 502 10.85 18.75 -3.81
CA TYR A 502 11.04 17.41 -3.23
C TYR A 502 10.02 16.41 -3.80
N SER A 503 8.80 16.85 -4.06
CA SER A 503 7.76 16.01 -4.65
C SER A 503 8.15 15.49 -6.03
N ASP A 504 8.72 16.37 -6.87
CA ASP A 504 9.12 15.99 -8.23
C ASP A 504 10.27 14.97 -8.22
N VAL A 505 11.34 15.22 -7.44
CA VAL A 505 12.45 14.27 -7.37
C VAL A 505 12.03 12.92 -6.82
N LEU A 506 11.11 12.92 -5.85
CA LEU A 506 10.59 11.70 -5.25
C LEU A 506 9.81 10.86 -6.26
N SER A 507 8.96 11.48 -7.08
CA SER A 507 8.20 10.77 -8.13
C SER A 507 9.10 10.09 -9.17
N HIS A 508 10.32 10.59 -9.37
CA HIS A 508 11.28 10.03 -10.34
C HIS A 508 12.30 9.05 -9.72
N LEU A 509 12.40 9.02 -8.37
CA LEU A 509 13.37 8.15 -7.69
C LEU A 509 13.15 6.66 -8.03
N ASN A 510 11.90 6.21 -8.06
CA ASN A 510 11.56 4.84 -8.38
C ASN A 510 11.95 4.46 -9.81
N SER A 511 11.79 5.34 -10.77
CA SER A 511 12.23 5.11 -12.15
C SER A 511 13.72 4.83 -12.22
N VAL A 512 14.54 5.56 -11.45
CA VAL A 512 15.99 5.32 -11.35
C VAL A 512 16.31 3.99 -10.67
N LYS A 513 15.60 3.66 -9.59
CA LYS A 513 15.78 2.37 -8.89
C LYS A 513 15.43 1.18 -9.80
N LYS A 514 14.36 1.28 -10.60
CA LYS A 514 13.92 0.25 -11.56
C LYS A 514 14.93 -0.02 -12.68
N VAL A 515 15.63 1.01 -13.15
CA VAL A 515 16.74 0.84 -14.12
C VAL A 515 17.89 0.00 -13.51
N GLY A 516 17.83 -0.24 -12.18
CA GLY A 516 18.76 -1.11 -11.45
C GLY A 516 19.74 -0.36 -10.55
N PHE A 517 19.43 0.87 -10.16
CA PHE A 517 20.18 1.63 -9.14
C PHE A 517 19.43 1.60 -7.82
N ARG A 518 19.24 0.42 -7.25
CA ARG A 518 18.40 0.19 -6.06
C ARG A 518 18.79 0.98 -4.82
N THR A 519 20.07 1.31 -4.69
CA THR A 519 20.61 2.13 -3.61
C THR A 519 20.58 3.62 -3.92
N ALA A 520 19.91 4.04 -5.01
CA ALA A 520 19.78 5.44 -5.36
C ALA A 520 18.97 6.19 -4.29
N PHE A 521 19.39 7.41 -3.99
CA PHE A 521 18.76 8.27 -3.00
C PHE A 521 18.78 9.74 -3.42
N ILE A 522 17.90 10.52 -2.82
CA ILE A 522 17.77 11.95 -3.11
C ILE A 522 18.91 12.72 -2.45
N THR A 523 19.49 13.66 -3.19
CA THR A 523 20.46 14.65 -2.72
C THR A 523 19.97 16.06 -3.05
N ALA A 524 20.44 17.04 -2.29
CA ALA A 524 20.06 18.43 -2.52
C ALA A 524 21.26 19.36 -2.46
N SER A 525 21.20 20.44 -3.24
CA SER A 525 22.17 21.53 -3.23
C SER A 525 21.47 22.88 -3.26
N LEU A 526 22.09 23.87 -2.62
CA LEU A 526 21.68 25.27 -2.65
C LEU A 526 22.86 26.10 -3.20
N ASP A 527 22.66 26.77 -4.33
CA ASP A 527 23.71 27.51 -5.04
C ASP A 527 24.99 26.67 -5.27
N GLY A 528 24.81 25.40 -5.65
CA GLY A 528 25.89 24.45 -5.91
C GLY A 528 26.57 23.86 -4.66
N LYS A 529 26.14 24.21 -3.46
CA LYS A 529 26.64 23.62 -2.21
C LYS A 529 25.69 22.53 -1.74
N GLU A 530 26.22 21.34 -1.48
CA GLU A 530 25.45 20.22 -0.96
C GLU A 530 24.89 20.54 0.44
N ILE A 531 23.60 20.27 0.63
CA ILE A 531 22.87 20.40 1.90
C ILE A 531 22.08 19.13 2.17
N THR A 532 21.67 18.93 3.41
CA THR A 532 20.81 17.79 3.76
C THR A 532 19.42 17.96 3.13
N VAL A 533 18.76 16.85 2.78
CA VAL A 533 17.41 16.86 2.22
C VAL A 533 16.41 17.55 3.17
N SER A 534 16.53 17.29 4.48
CA SER A 534 15.71 17.96 5.49
C SER A 534 15.86 19.49 5.45
N LYS A 535 17.10 19.99 5.37
CA LYS A 535 17.35 21.44 5.22
C LYS A 535 16.83 21.98 3.88
N ALA A 536 16.96 21.20 2.82
CA ALA A 536 16.45 21.58 1.51
C ALA A 536 14.94 21.73 1.51
N ARG A 537 14.21 20.80 2.12
CA ARG A 537 12.76 20.86 2.28
C ARG A 537 12.32 22.07 3.11
N ALA A 538 13.06 22.41 4.18
CA ALA A 538 12.79 23.62 4.95
C ALA A 538 12.99 24.90 4.13
N VAL A 539 14.03 24.97 3.29
CA VAL A 539 14.27 26.08 2.36
C VAL A 539 13.16 26.13 1.30
N GLU A 540 12.77 24.99 0.75
CA GLU A 540 11.67 24.88 -0.22
C GLU A 540 10.37 25.43 0.37
N ALA A 541 9.99 25.03 1.59
CA ALA A 541 8.82 25.54 2.27
C ALA A 541 8.87 27.08 2.46
N GLN A 542 10.03 27.63 2.80
CA GLN A 542 10.21 29.07 2.90
C GLN A 542 10.11 29.79 1.54
N LEU A 543 10.55 29.16 0.47
CA LEU A 543 10.44 29.71 -0.89
C LEU A 543 9.00 29.63 -1.42
N GLN A 544 8.23 28.64 -0.97
CA GLN A 544 6.80 28.49 -1.30
C GLN A 544 5.90 29.34 -0.42
N GLU A 545 6.36 29.83 0.74
CA GLU A 545 5.69 30.88 1.49
C GLU A 545 5.80 32.20 0.73
N GLU A 546 5.02 32.34 -0.37
CA GLU A 546 4.68 33.67 -0.86
C GLU A 546 4.05 34.44 0.31
N PRO A 547 4.38 35.73 0.47
CA PRO A 547 3.79 36.54 1.54
C PRO A 547 2.27 36.42 1.42
N ALA A 548 1.63 35.87 2.48
CA ALA A 548 0.20 35.67 2.52
C ALA A 548 -0.48 37.02 2.22
N LEU A 549 -1.19 37.09 1.11
CA LEU A 549 -2.00 38.26 0.79
C LEU A 549 -3.38 38.09 1.44
N TYR A 550 -3.93 39.20 1.92
CA TYR A 550 -5.23 39.23 2.57
C TYR A 550 -6.18 40.14 1.80
N GLU A 551 -7.45 39.84 1.81
CA GLU A 551 -8.52 40.71 1.32
C GLU A 551 -9.57 40.87 2.40
N ILE A 552 -10.31 41.96 2.34
CA ILE A 552 -11.46 42.20 3.21
C ILE A 552 -12.70 41.94 2.37
N ARG A 553 -13.61 41.14 2.90
CA ARG A 553 -14.93 40.92 2.33
C ARG A 553 -15.95 41.62 3.22
N ILE A 554 -16.75 42.52 2.63
CA ILE A 554 -17.79 43.29 3.29
C ILE A 554 -19.12 42.77 2.73
N ILE A 555 -19.89 42.10 3.55
CA ILE A 555 -21.22 41.58 3.18
C ILE A 555 -22.28 42.61 3.65
N THR A 556 -23.04 43.13 2.72
CA THR A 556 -24.07 44.14 3.02
C THR A 556 -25.32 43.96 2.16
N GLY A 557 -26.47 44.32 2.69
CA GLY A 557 -27.71 44.38 1.93
C GLY A 557 -27.83 45.63 1.02
N ALA A 558 -26.92 46.59 1.17
CA ALA A 558 -26.97 47.83 0.37
C ALA A 558 -26.39 47.58 -1.04
N SER A 559 -27.01 48.14 -2.05
CA SER A 559 -26.57 48.07 -3.45
C SER A 559 -25.32 48.90 -3.72
N GLU A 560 -25.03 49.90 -2.89
CA GLU A 560 -23.82 50.73 -2.95
C GLU A 560 -23.31 51.00 -1.53
N LEU A 561 -21.98 51.08 -1.37
CA LEU A 561 -21.35 51.50 -0.12
C LEU A 561 -21.54 53.01 0.04
N ASP A 562 -21.85 53.43 1.27
CA ASP A 562 -21.89 54.85 1.61
C ASP A 562 -20.58 55.55 1.21
N GLN A 563 -20.67 56.74 0.65
CA GLN A 563 -19.52 57.48 0.12
C GLN A 563 -18.47 57.76 1.21
N ALA A 564 -18.87 58.03 2.44
CA ALA A 564 -17.98 58.27 3.57
C ALA A 564 -17.24 57.00 3.98
N VAL A 565 -17.93 55.85 3.92
CA VAL A 565 -17.32 54.54 4.18
C VAL A 565 -16.30 54.16 3.09
N ALA A 566 -16.67 54.34 1.81
CA ALA A 566 -15.78 54.04 0.68
C ALA A 566 -14.54 54.93 0.71
N GLU A 567 -14.67 56.20 1.09
CA GLU A 567 -13.55 57.13 1.20
C GLU A 567 -12.67 56.82 2.41
N GLY A 568 -13.24 56.44 3.54
CA GLY A 568 -12.50 55.96 4.71
C GLY A 568 -11.73 54.66 4.44
N ILE A 569 -12.33 53.71 3.70
CA ILE A 569 -11.62 52.48 3.26
C ILE A 569 -10.44 52.87 2.38
N ARG A 570 -10.61 53.75 1.38
CA ARG A 570 -9.51 54.15 0.51
C ARG A 570 -8.36 54.82 1.27
N GLN A 571 -8.68 55.61 2.28
CA GLN A 571 -7.67 56.25 3.13
C GLN A 571 -6.91 55.25 3.98
N GLN A 572 -7.60 54.32 4.62
CA GLN A 572 -6.96 53.32 5.48
C GLN A 572 -6.31 52.17 4.70
N ALA A 573 -6.84 51.83 3.53
CA ALA A 573 -6.31 50.81 2.66
C ALA A 573 -5.27 51.34 1.65
N ALA A 574 -4.70 52.54 1.86
CA ALA A 574 -3.68 53.16 1.00
C ALA A 574 -4.08 53.20 -0.48
N GLY A 575 -5.32 53.54 -0.79
CA GLY A 575 -5.82 53.69 -2.16
C GLY A 575 -6.14 52.39 -2.90
N LYS A 576 -6.28 51.29 -2.20
CA LYS A 576 -6.66 49.99 -2.82
C LYS A 576 -8.09 50.05 -3.38
N ASP A 577 -8.28 49.31 -4.47
CA ASP A 577 -9.57 49.26 -5.17
C ASP A 577 -10.61 48.48 -4.33
N ILE A 578 -11.86 48.88 -4.50
CA ILE A 578 -13.04 48.22 -3.92
C ILE A 578 -13.78 47.53 -5.08
N ALA A 579 -13.70 46.24 -5.16
CA ALA A 579 -14.41 45.44 -6.15
C ALA A 579 -15.79 45.00 -5.59
N ARG A 580 -16.82 44.96 -6.43
CA ARG A 580 -18.14 44.48 -6.08
C ARG A 580 -18.43 43.14 -6.73
N SER A 581 -18.98 42.21 -5.95
CA SER A 581 -19.52 40.93 -6.41
C SER A 581 -20.85 40.64 -5.70
N VAL A 582 -21.52 39.57 -6.11
CA VAL A 582 -22.74 39.06 -5.47
C VAL A 582 -22.48 37.64 -5.06
N ASN A 583 -22.78 37.26 -3.82
CA ASN A 583 -22.61 35.87 -3.35
C ASN A 583 -23.75 34.97 -3.84
N ALA A 584 -23.66 33.68 -3.55
CA ALA A 584 -24.66 32.67 -3.94
C ALA A 584 -26.07 32.95 -3.35
N ASP A 585 -26.14 33.65 -2.24
CA ASP A 585 -27.39 34.03 -1.54
C ASP A 585 -27.99 35.34 -2.07
N GLY A 586 -27.38 35.97 -3.07
CA GLY A 586 -27.82 37.21 -3.67
C GLY A 586 -27.43 38.47 -2.88
N ALA A 587 -26.61 38.38 -1.84
CA ALA A 587 -26.12 39.52 -1.09
C ALA A 587 -24.95 40.21 -1.79
N ASN A 588 -24.85 41.54 -1.70
CA ASN A 588 -23.71 42.28 -2.23
C ASN A 588 -22.47 42.07 -1.35
N VAL A 589 -21.36 41.74 -2.00
CA VAL A 589 -20.05 41.56 -1.37
C VAL A 589 -19.07 42.55 -1.99
N TYR A 590 -18.50 43.40 -1.15
CA TYR A 590 -17.42 44.29 -1.58
C TYR A 590 -16.08 43.71 -1.11
N VAL A 591 -15.13 43.61 -2.02
CA VAL A 591 -13.78 43.07 -1.77
C VAL A 591 -12.77 44.20 -1.86
N VAL A 592 -11.95 44.33 -0.81
CA VAL A 592 -10.88 45.35 -0.73
C VAL A 592 -9.55 44.62 -0.53
N GLY A 593 -8.60 44.88 -1.36
CA GLY A 593 -7.27 44.24 -1.24
C GLY A 593 -6.50 44.26 -2.58
N PRO A 594 -5.39 43.52 -2.66
CA PRO A 594 -4.77 42.70 -1.63
C PRO A 594 -3.97 43.49 -0.58
N PHE A 595 -3.91 42.97 0.66
CA PHE A 595 -3.08 43.49 1.74
C PHE A 595 -1.90 42.54 1.98
N ALA A 596 -0.72 43.10 2.25
CA ALA A 596 0.50 42.29 2.50
C ALA A 596 0.52 41.65 3.90
N ASP A 597 -0.27 42.19 4.83
CA ASP A 597 -0.34 41.67 6.21
C ASP A 597 -1.76 41.66 6.72
N LYS A 598 -2.04 40.69 7.62
CA LYS A 598 -3.36 40.48 8.21
C LYS A 598 -3.76 41.61 9.13
N GLU A 599 -2.81 42.19 9.86
CA GLU A 599 -3.10 43.24 10.84
C GLU A 599 -3.69 44.50 10.19
N THR A 600 -3.14 44.91 9.06
CA THR A 600 -3.67 46.01 8.26
C THR A 600 -5.05 45.67 7.71
N ALA A 601 -5.27 44.47 7.20
CA ALA A 601 -6.58 44.01 6.74
C ALA A 601 -7.62 44.01 7.89
N ASP A 602 -7.25 43.52 9.07
CA ASP A 602 -8.11 43.47 10.24
C ASP A 602 -8.48 44.87 10.75
N LYS A 603 -7.54 45.82 10.70
CA LYS A 603 -7.81 47.25 11.06
C LYS A 603 -8.85 47.88 10.14
N VAL A 604 -8.74 47.66 8.84
CA VAL A 604 -9.71 48.18 7.87
C VAL A 604 -11.07 47.48 8.02
N ALA A 605 -11.09 46.17 8.27
CA ALA A 605 -12.32 45.43 8.55
C ALA A 605 -13.02 45.93 9.84
N ALA A 606 -12.25 46.21 10.88
CA ALA A 606 -12.77 46.79 12.13
C ALA A 606 -13.35 48.19 11.92
N PHE A 607 -12.71 49.04 11.11
CA PHE A 607 -13.22 50.34 10.71
C PHE A 607 -14.57 50.21 10.00
N VAL A 608 -14.71 49.34 9.00
CA VAL A 608 -15.96 49.14 8.25
C VAL A 608 -17.10 48.70 9.17
N ARG A 609 -16.83 47.78 10.10
CA ARG A 609 -17.82 47.38 11.12
C ARG A 609 -18.22 48.52 12.04
N ALA A 610 -17.26 49.32 12.48
CA ALA A 610 -17.52 50.49 13.33
C ALA A 610 -18.40 51.54 12.64
N MET A 611 -18.30 51.68 11.32
CA MET A 611 -19.13 52.55 10.51
C MET A 611 -20.52 51.98 10.19
N GLY A 612 -20.81 50.73 10.62
CA GLY A 612 -22.10 50.07 10.40
C GLY A 612 -22.40 49.73 8.94
N ALA A 613 -21.39 49.61 8.09
CA ALA A 613 -21.55 49.42 6.65
C ALA A 613 -21.79 47.96 6.22
N GLY A 614 -21.79 47.05 7.16
CA GLY A 614 -22.00 45.60 6.92
C GLY A 614 -21.08 44.74 7.77
N ASP A 615 -21.19 43.41 7.58
CA ASP A 615 -20.26 42.46 8.19
C ASP A 615 -18.98 42.44 7.35
N ALA A 616 -17.84 42.71 7.99
CA ALA A 616 -16.54 42.82 7.33
C ALA A 616 -15.53 41.94 8.04
N ALA A 617 -14.86 41.05 7.30
CA ALA A 617 -13.81 40.19 7.80
C ALA A 617 -12.63 40.14 6.84
N SER A 618 -11.41 39.98 7.40
CA SER A 618 -10.22 39.70 6.60
C SER A 618 -10.17 38.23 6.23
N HIS A 619 -9.84 37.94 4.99
CA HIS A 619 -9.66 36.61 4.46
C HIS A 619 -8.27 36.51 3.81
N LYS A 620 -7.59 35.40 4.02
CA LYS A 620 -6.37 35.10 3.26
C LYS A 620 -6.75 34.85 1.80
N ILE A 621 -6.11 35.54 0.87
CA ILE A 621 -6.30 35.28 -0.56
C ILE A 621 -5.65 33.95 -0.88
N ILE A 622 -6.48 32.98 -1.19
CA ILE A 622 -6.03 31.71 -1.78
C ILE A 622 -6.03 31.97 -3.29
N ARG A 623 -4.84 32.16 -3.88
CA ARG A 623 -4.73 32.20 -5.34
C ARG A 623 -5.11 30.82 -5.87
N LYS A 624 -6.12 30.80 -6.73
CA LYS A 624 -6.56 29.59 -7.43
C LYS A 624 -5.54 29.18 -8.46
#